data_f266dbb800681e6da5218379a1f55650
#
_entry.id   f266dbb800681e6da5218379a1f55650
#
_cell.length_a   1.000
_cell.length_b   1.000
_cell.length_c   1.000
_cell.angle_alpha   90.00
_cell.angle_beta   90.00
_cell.angle_gamma   90.00
#
_symmetry.space_group_name_H-M   'P 1'
#
loop_
_entity.id
_entity.type
_entity.pdbx_description
1 polymer ?
#
loop_
_entity_poly.entity_id
_entity_poly.type
_entity_poly.pdbx_seq_one_letter_code
_entity_poly.pdbx_strand_id
1 'polypeptide(L)'
;MKAFLSIIILFTLNFSSIKANEKYCIGYCKNSNPVAFAPCMVGCMAQWNCFSKETSIFVQKNKSITETNIANIKKGDIVLTIEKGKKIFTTVKNIYKEEGSFIFYYIQAKNEKGIIISLKVTENHGIIILNDYKKTIIHAKNAKNGDLLLAEDGIYIIFNIGKEQLKEKYSLYTENGTILASKIFVSTVCEEDIENGVSFDEFIKKWRIAHNYNY
;
A
#
# COMPACT_ATOMS: atom_id res chain seq x y z
N MET A 1 -5.21 42.27 41.21
CA MET A 1 -4.15 41.67 40.35
C MET A 1 -4.28 40.15 40.44
N LYS A 2 -4.86 39.52 39.42
CA LYS A 2 -5.00 38.07 39.33
C LYS A 2 -3.97 37.58 38.31
N ALA A 3 -3.02 36.77 38.78
CA ALA A 3 -1.99 36.18 37.93
C ALA A 3 -2.63 35.01 37.13
N PHE A 4 -2.62 35.12 35.82
CA PHE A 4 -2.94 34.00 34.91
C PHE A 4 -1.72 33.08 34.81
N LEU A 5 -1.83 31.88 35.36
CA LEU A 5 -0.83 30.81 35.20
C LEU A 5 -1.12 30.11 33.88
N SER A 6 -0.36 30.41 32.82
CA SER A 6 -0.42 29.69 31.56
C SER A 6 0.31 28.37 31.71
N ILE A 7 -0.44 27.27 31.74
CA ILE A 7 0.10 25.93 31.66
C ILE A 7 0.45 25.66 30.20
N ILE A 8 1.73 25.72 29.84
CA ILE A 8 2.26 25.24 28.57
C ILE A 8 2.43 23.74 28.72
N ILE A 9 1.49 22.96 28.17
CA ILE A 9 1.66 21.53 28.01
C ILE A 9 2.60 21.30 26.83
N LEU A 10 3.85 21.01 27.15
CA LEU A 10 4.81 20.53 26.15
C LEU A 10 4.42 19.09 25.74
N PHE A 11 3.77 18.98 24.59
CA PHE A 11 3.70 17.71 23.87
C PHE A 11 5.08 17.43 23.27
N THR A 12 5.88 16.65 23.96
CA THR A 12 7.07 16.03 23.37
C THR A 12 6.62 14.87 22.49
N LEU A 13 6.25 15.20 21.24
CA LEU A 13 6.07 14.19 20.19
C LEU A 13 7.46 13.61 19.88
N ASN A 14 7.57 12.30 19.93
CA ASN A 14 8.76 11.55 19.51
C ASN A 14 9.00 11.74 18.01
N PHE A 15 9.87 12.66 17.64
CA PHE A 15 10.16 13.13 16.27
C PHE A 15 11.09 12.22 15.47
N SER A 16 11.44 11.02 15.93
CA SER A 16 12.47 10.20 15.26
C SER A 16 11.98 9.38 14.05
N SER A 17 10.69 9.08 13.94
CA SER A 17 10.13 8.32 12.79
C SER A 17 9.57 9.22 11.67
N ILE A 18 9.38 10.51 11.93
CA ILE A 18 8.74 11.46 11.02
C ILE A 18 9.65 11.86 9.84
N LYS A 19 10.97 11.83 10.00
CA LYS A 19 11.91 12.44 9.03
C LYS A 19 11.95 11.83 7.63
N ALA A 20 11.69 10.53 7.48
CA ALA A 20 11.76 9.89 6.16
C ALA A 20 10.50 10.17 5.31
N ASN A 21 9.33 10.10 5.95
CA ASN A 21 8.03 10.38 5.32
C ASN A 21 7.91 11.87 4.96
N GLU A 22 8.39 12.74 5.85
CA GLU A 22 8.39 14.19 5.66
C GLU A 22 9.13 14.60 4.38
N LYS A 23 10.30 14.02 4.11
CA LYS A 23 11.08 14.34 2.92
C LYS A 23 10.40 13.96 1.61
N TYR A 24 9.66 12.84 1.59
CA TYR A 24 8.87 12.44 0.43
C TYR A 24 7.66 13.35 0.23
N CYS A 25 6.89 13.59 1.28
CA CYS A 25 5.73 14.46 1.22
C CYS A 25 6.10 15.91 0.91
N ILE A 26 7.25 16.40 1.36
CA ILE A 26 7.81 17.69 0.93
C ILE A 26 8.04 17.68 -0.59
N GLY A 27 8.62 16.63 -1.14
CA GLY A 27 8.82 16.49 -2.59
C GLY A 27 7.51 16.49 -3.37
N TYR A 28 6.50 15.77 -2.88
CA TYR A 28 5.17 15.70 -3.47
C TYR A 28 4.43 17.03 -3.39
N CYS A 29 4.44 17.69 -2.22
CA CYS A 29 3.73 18.93 -1.98
C CYS A 29 4.48 20.19 -2.43
N LYS A 30 5.70 20.07 -2.93
CA LYS A 30 6.59 21.21 -3.28
C LYS A 30 5.97 22.20 -4.27
N ASN A 31 5.10 21.71 -5.15
CA ASN A 31 4.43 22.56 -6.16
C ASN A 31 3.10 23.14 -5.66
N SER A 32 2.68 22.81 -4.43
CA SER A 32 1.49 23.41 -3.83
C SER A 32 1.78 24.85 -3.41
N ASN A 33 0.76 25.70 -3.48
CA ASN A 33 0.90 27.04 -2.93
C ASN A 33 1.14 26.98 -1.40
N PRO A 34 1.72 28.04 -0.78
CA PRO A 34 2.05 28.02 0.66
C PRO A 34 0.85 27.71 1.58
N VAL A 35 -0.37 28.07 1.18
CA VAL A 35 -1.60 27.83 1.95
C VAL A 35 -2.02 26.35 1.86
N ALA A 36 -1.80 25.71 0.71
CA ALA A 36 -2.14 24.30 0.47
C ALA A 36 -1.02 23.36 0.90
N PHE A 37 0.21 23.83 1.13
CA PHE A 37 1.35 22.99 1.46
C PHE A 37 1.15 22.20 2.76
N ALA A 38 0.74 22.86 3.84
CA ALA A 38 0.53 22.20 5.13
C ALA A 38 -0.61 21.16 5.09
N PRO A 39 -1.80 21.44 4.52
CA PRO A 39 -2.84 20.44 4.31
C PRO A 39 -2.37 19.28 3.42
N CYS A 40 -1.63 19.55 2.34
CA CYS A 40 -1.06 18.52 1.46
C CYS A 40 -0.10 17.62 2.22
N MET A 41 0.80 18.17 3.04
CA MET A 41 1.73 17.41 3.87
C MET A 41 0.99 16.49 4.85
N VAL A 42 -0.03 17.00 5.53
CA VAL A 42 -0.86 16.20 6.46
C VAL A 42 -1.59 15.10 5.70
N GLY A 43 -2.19 15.41 4.55
CA GLY A 43 -2.86 14.45 3.68
C GLY A 43 -1.89 13.34 3.23
N CYS A 44 -0.76 13.71 2.66
CA CYS A 44 0.25 12.77 2.20
C CYS A 44 0.75 11.85 3.31
N MET A 45 0.98 12.36 4.53
CA MET A 45 1.45 11.53 5.65
C MET A 45 0.37 10.62 6.25
N ALA A 46 -0.91 10.98 6.11
CA ALA A 46 -2.03 10.23 6.67
C ALA A 46 -2.52 9.06 5.78
N GLN A 47 -2.17 9.05 4.49
CA GLN A 47 -2.89 8.25 3.48
C GLN A 47 -2.03 7.17 2.79
N TRP A 48 -1.12 6.56 3.51
CA TRP A 48 -0.25 5.53 2.94
C TRP A 48 -0.95 4.17 2.90
N ASN A 49 -1.00 3.58 1.71
CA ASN A 49 -1.36 2.18 1.51
C ASN A 49 -0.40 1.28 2.30
N CYS A 50 -0.90 0.62 3.33
CA CYS A 50 -0.05 -0.09 4.25
C CYS A 50 -0.41 -1.56 4.37
N PHE A 51 0.63 -2.36 4.55
CA PHE A 51 0.59 -3.78 4.79
C PHE A 51 0.88 -4.08 6.26
N SER A 52 0.40 -5.22 6.74
CA SER A 52 0.81 -5.78 8.03
C SER A 52 2.25 -6.32 7.95
N LYS A 53 2.91 -6.45 9.09
CA LYS A 53 4.26 -7.01 9.21
C LYS A 53 4.39 -8.42 8.64
N GLU A 54 3.33 -9.22 8.78
CA GLU A 54 3.30 -10.61 8.34
C GLU A 54 3.15 -10.77 6.83
N THR A 55 2.92 -9.67 6.10
CA THR A 55 2.78 -9.71 4.64
C THR A 55 4.04 -10.26 4.01
N SER A 56 3.89 -11.37 3.27
CA SER A 56 5.00 -11.99 2.56
C SER A 56 5.19 -11.37 1.18
N ILE A 57 6.45 -11.19 0.79
CA ILE A 57 6.88 -10.59 -0.48
C ILE A 57 7.86 -11.54 -1.16
N PHE A 58 7.70 -11.74 -2.47
CA PHE A 58 8.64 -12.53 -3.27
C PHE A 58 9.79 -11.63 -3.75
N VAL A 59 11.00 -11.96 -3.33
CA VAL A 59 12.22 -11.20 -3.62
C VAL A 59 13.16 -12.03 -4.47
N GLN A 60 13.74 -11.44 -5.50
CA GLN A 60 14.82 -12.04 -6.27
C GLN A 60 16.16 -11.83 -5.56
N LYS A 61 16.82 -12.92 -5.16
CA LYS A 61 18.17 -12.92 -4.60
C LYS A 61 19.01 -13.95 -5.34
N ASN A 62 20.16 -13.54 -5.86
CA ASN A 62 21.12 -14.46 -6.53
C ASN A 62 20.47 -15.37 -7.58
N LYS A 63 19.60 -14.82 -8.43
CA LYS A 63 18.83 -15.54 -9.47
C LYS A 63 17.76 -16.52 -8.94
N SER A 64 17.56 -16.63 -7.64
CA SER A 64 16.47 -17.38 -7.02
C SER A 64 15.37 -16.45 -6.52
N ILE A 65 14.13 -16.93 -6.47
CA ILE A 65 12.99 -16.22 -5.87
C ILE A 65 12.79 -16.81 -4.48
N THR A 66 12.80 -15.95 -3.47
CA THR A 66 12.54 -16.32 -2.07
C THR A 66 11.40 -15.51 -1.52
N GLU A 67 10.55 -16.12 -0.70
CA GLU A 67 9.50 -15.43 0.04
C GLU A 67 10.07 -14.91 1.36
N THR A 68 9.79 -13.66 1.70
CA THR A 68 10.24 -13.02 2.95
C THR A 68 9.21 -12.04 3.46
N ASN A 69 9.24 -11.73 4.75
CA ASN A 69 8.33 -10.74 5.33
C ASN A 69 8.68 -9.32 4.85
N ILE A 70 7.64 -8.50 4.66
CA ILE A 70 7.79 -7.10 4.26
C ILE A 70 8.74 -6.32 5.17
N ALA A 71 8.82 -6.65 6.45
CA ALA A 71 9.74 -6.03 7.41
C ALA A 71 11.23 -6.22 7.07
N ASN A 72 11.56 -7.19 6.22
CA ASN A 72 12.93 -7.49 5.78
C ASN A 72 13.25 -6.88 4.41
N ILE A 73 12.27 -6.23 3.76
CA ILE A 73 12.44 -5.60 2.45
C ILE A 73 13.21 -4.29 2.62
N LYS A 74 14.03 -3.97 1.61
CA LYS A 74 14.83 -2.74 1.56
C LYS A 74 14.65 -2.03 0.22
N LYS A 75 14.91 -0.73 0.22
CA LYS A 75 15.04 0.04 -1.01
C LYS A 75 16.10 -0.59 -1.91
N GLY A 76 15.77 -0.78 -3.19
CA GLY A 76 16.62 -1.42 -4.20
C GLY A 76 16.38 -2.93 -4.32
N ASP A 77 15.64 -3.58 -3.42
CA ASP A 77 15.28 -4.99 -3.60
C ASP A 77 14.45 -5.16 -4.88
N ILE A 78 14.65 -6.31 -5.52
CA ILE A 78 13.91 -6.70 -6.72
C ILE A 78 12.80 -7.66 -6.29
N VAL A 79 11.56 -7.26 -6.53
CA VAL A 79 10.37 -7.98 -6.06
C VAL A 79 9.46 -8.39 -7.22
N LEU A 80 8.64 -9.42 -7.01
CA LEU A 80 7.76 -9.95 -8.03
C LEU A 80 6.45 -9.16 -8.10
N THR A 81 6.02 -8.88 -9.31
CA THR A 81 4.71 -8.29 -9.62
C THR A 81 4.12 -8.91 -10.88
N ILE A 82 2.95 -8.44 -11.31
CA ILE A 82 2.28 -8.86 -12.54
C ILE A 82 2.08 -7.64 -13.45
N GLU A 83 2.51 -7.74 -14.70
CA GLU A 83 2.23 -6.77 -15.73
C GLU A 83 1.72 -7.45 -17.00
N LYS A 84 0.62 -6.95 -17.57
CA LYS A 84 -0.02 -7.52 -18.77
C LYS A 84 -0.24 -9.05 -18.67
N GLY A 85 -0.62 -9.53 -17.46
CA GLY A 85 -0.85 -10.94 -17.18
C GLY A 85 0.41 -11.81 -17.03
N LYS A 86 1.59 -11.22 -17.09
CA LYS A 86 2.88 -11.92 -16.90
C LYS A 86 3.52 -11.53 -15.59
N LYS A 87 4.14 -12.51 -14.91
CA LYS A 87 5.00 -12.25 -13.75
C LYS A 87 6.27 -11.55 -14.22
N ILE A 88 6.56 -10.40 -13.65
CA ILE A 88 7.77 -9.62 -13.91
C ILE A 88 8.40 -9.18 -12.59
N PHE A 89 9.62 -8.70 -12.66
CA PHE A 89 10.30 -8.10 -11.53
C PHE A 89 10.20 -6.58 -11.57
N THR A 90 10.10 -5.97 -10.40
CA THR A 90 10.09 -4.52 -10.21
C THR A 90 11.01 -4.14 -9.05
N THR A 91 11.52 -2.93 -9.06
CA THR A 91 12.41 -2.43 -8.02
C THR A 91 11.64 -1.73 -6.90
N VAL A 92 11.96 -2.04 -5.66
CA VAL A 92 11.47 -1.31 -4.49
C VAL A 92 12.12 0.08 -4.46
N LYS A 93 11.33 1.11 -4.68
CA LYS A 93 11.80 2.52 -4.65
C LYS A 93 11.90 3.05 -3.23
N ASN A 94 10.97 2.63 -2.39
CA ASN A 94 10.98 3.02 -0.98
C ASN A 94 10.18 2.05 -0.13
N ILE A 95 10.50 2.02 1.17
CA ILE A 95 9.76 1.30 2.18
C ILE A 95 9.78 2.12 3.48
N TYR A 96 8.66 2.15 4.18
CA TYR A 96 8.51 2.88 5.43
C TYR A 96 7.82 1.99 6.45
N LYS A 97 8.23 2.14 7.70
CA LYS A 97 7.58 1.55 8.88
C LYS A 97 6.99 2.68 9.72
N GLU A 98 5.80 2.49 10.20
CA GLU A 98 5.16 3.37 11.18
C GLU A 98 4.65 2.55 12.35
N GLU A 99 4.91 3.01 13.57
CA GLU A 99 4.43 2.42 14.81
C GLU A 99 3.24 3.23 15.34
N GLY A 100 2.20 2.54 15.81
CA GLY A 100 0.97 3.16 16.27
C GLY A 100 -0.12 2.12 16.48
N SER A 101 -1.36 2.54 16.37
CA SER A 101 -2.53 1.68 16.46
C SER A 101 -3.35 1.84 15.19
N PHE A 102 -3.36 0.82 14.33
CA PHE A 102 -3.93 0.87 13.00
C PHE A 102 -4.97 -0.23 12.81
N ILE A 103 -6.07 0.08 12.14
CA ILE A 103 -7.10 -0.88 11.74
C ILE A 103 -6.72 -1.48 10.38
N PHE A 104 -6.62 -2.80 10.35
CA PHE A 104 -6.38 -3.56 9.14
C PHE A 104 -7.63 -4.33 8.73
N TYR A 105 -7.86 -4.41 7.44
CA TYR A 105 -8.79 -5.34 6.83
C TYR A 105 -8.08 -6.66 6.58
N TYR A 106 -8.62 -7.72 7.16
CA TYR A 106 -8.17 -9.09 6.97
C TYR A 106 -9.04 -9.74 5.92
N ILE A 107 -8.50 -9.94 4.73
CA ILE A 107 -9.18 -10.48 3.56
C ILE A 107 -8.72 -11.91 3.35
N GLN A 108 -9.65 -12.86 3.35
CA GLN A 108 -9.39 -14.26 3.02
C GLN A 108 -10.09 -14.64 1.72
N ALA A 109 -9.35 -15.28 0.83
CA ALA A 109 -9.86 -15.75 -0.44
C ALA A 109 -9.44 -17.19 -0.70
N LYS A 110 -10.24 -17.92 -1.47
CA LYS A 110 -9.99 -19.30 -1.84
C LYS A 110 -10.13 -19.52 -3.34
N ASN A 111 -9.34 -20.42 -3.90
CA ASN A 111 -9.48 -20.86 -5.28
C ASN A 111 -10.42 -22.08 -5.39
N GLU A 112 -10.63 -22.55 -6.62
CA GLU A 112 -11.46 -23.73 -6.92
C GLU A 112 -10.94 -25.01 -6.26
N LYS A 113 -9.63 -25.09 -5.97
CA LYS A 113 -8.99 -26.24 -5.30
C LYS A 113 -9.10 -26.16 -3.77
N GLY A 114 -9.74 -25.13 -3.23
CA GLY A 114 -9.87 -24.90 -1.79
C GLY A 114 -8.60 -24.34 -1.12
N ILE A 115 -7.58 -23.94 -1.88
CA ILE A 115 -6.39 -23.28 -1.34
C ILE A 115 -6.79 -21.90 -0.85
N ILE A 116 -6.42 -21.58 0.39
CA ILE A 116 -6.74 -20.30 1.04
C ILE A 116 -5.50 -19.42 1.07
N ILE A 117 -5.67 -18.17 0.69
CA ILE A 117 -4.68 -17.10 0.86
C ILE A 117 -5.30 -15.97 1.68
N SER A 118 -4.46 -15.16 2.32
CA SER A 118 -4.94 -14.05 3.13
C SER A 118 -4.03 -12.84 3.00
N LEU A 119 -4.63 -11.65 3.13
CA LEU A 119 -3.95 -10.36 3.08
C LEU A 119 -4.47 -9.48 4.20
N LYS A 120 -3.56 -8.76 4.89
CA LYS A 120 -3.90 -7.75 5.87
C LYS A 120 -3.39 -6.40 5.40
N VAL A 121 -4.31 -5.46 5.14
CA VAL A 121 -4.01 -4.13 4.62
C VAL A 121 -4.87 -3.07 5.31
N THR A 122 -4.44 -1.82 5.28
CA THR A 122 -5.24 -0.70 5.78
C THR A 122 -6.50 -0.49 4.92
N GLU A 123 -7.51 0.18 5.48
CA GLU A 123 -8.86 0.30 4.89
C GLU A 123 -8.89 0.87 3.47
N ASN A 124 -8.01 1.80 3.17
CA ASN A 124 -7.97 2.47 1.87
C ASN A 124 -6.91 1.88 0.91
N HIS A 125 -6.26 0.79 1.31
CA HIS A 125 -5.30 0.10 0.45
C HIS A 125 -5.96 -0.36 -0.85
N GLY A 126 -5.32 -0.05 -1.99
CA GLY A 126 -5.80 -0.46 -3.31
C GLY A 126 -5.61 -1.95 -3.56
N ILE A 127 -6.70 -2.70 -3.60
CA ILE A 127 -6.71 -4.10 -4.04
C ILE A 127 -7.24 -4.20 -5.47
N ILE A 128 -6.75 -5.18 -6.21
CA ILE A 128 -7.10 -5.37 -7.61
C ILE A 128 -8.07 -6.55 -7.70
N ILE A 129 -9.29 -6.26 -8.11
CA ILE A 129 -10.34 -7.26 -8.33
C ILE A 129 -10.60 -7.43 -9.83
N LEU A 130 -11.15 -8.59 -10.19
CA LEU A 130 -11.69 -8.84 -11.52
C LEU A 130 -13.20 -8.62 -11.51
N ASN A 131 -13.65 -7.65 -12.30
CA ASN A 131 -15.06 -7.38 -12.54
C ASN A 131 -15.31 -7.47 -14.03
N ASP A 132 -16.22 -8.36 -14.47
CA ASP A 132 -16.50 -8.62 -15.89
C ASP A 132 -15.24 -8.82 -16.73
N TYR A 133 -14.31 -9.64 -16.24
CA TYR A 133 -13.00 -9.94 -16.84
C TYR A 133 -12.05 -8.72 -16.96
N LYS A 134 -12.41 -7.59 -16.36
CA LYS A 134 -11.57 -6.39 -16.32
C LYS A 134 -10.96 -6.23 -14.93
N LYS A 135 -9.69 -5.87 -14.91
CA LYS A 135 -9.04 -5.49 -13.65
C LYS A 135 -9.53 -4.12 -13.21
N THR A 136 -10.02 -4.06 -11.99
CA THR A 136 -10.51 -2.84 -11.36
C THR A 136 -9.81 -2.67 -10.03
N ILE A 137 -9.39 -1.45 -9.69
CA ILE A 137 -8.84 -1.14 -8.40
C ILE A 137 -9.94 -0.63 -7.47
N ILE A 138 -9.99 -1.16 -6.25
CA ILE A 138 -10.90 -0.72 -5.20
C ILE A 138 -10.16 -0.57 -3.88
N HIS A 139 -10.68 0.24 -2.97
CA HIS A 139 -10.20 0.26 -1.59
C HIS A 139 -10.56 -1.04 -0.86
N ALA A 140 -9.67 -1.53 0.01
CA ALA A 140 -9.87 -2.76 0.78
C ALA A 140 -11.18 -2.72 1.59
N LYS A 141 -11.59 -1.56 2.11
CA LYS A 141 -12.86 -1.36 2.83
C LYS A 141 -14.11 -1.61 1.97
N ASN A 142 -13.97 -1.56 0.64
CA ASN A 142 -15.07 -1.76 -0.32
C ASN A 142 -15.11 -3.18 -0.88
N ALA A 143 -14.14 -4.03 -0.50
CA ALA A 143 -14.13 -5.44 -0.86
C ALA A 143 -15.35 -6.17 -0.28
N LYS A 144 -15.87 -7.15 -1.00
CA LYS A 144 -17.04 -7.94 -0.62
C LYS A 144 -16.78 -9.43 -0.80
N ASN A 145 -17.48 -10.24 -0.02
CA ASN A 145 -17.53 -11.67 -0.30
C ASN A 145 -18.07 -11.92 -1.71
N GLY A 146 -17.41 -12.76 -2.46
CA GLY A 146 -17.69 -13.03 -3.87
C GLY A 146 -16.80 -12.25 -4.85
N ASP A 147 -16.12 -11.19 -4.43
CA ASP A 147 -15.17 -10.49 -5.30
C ASP A 147 -14.01 -11.42 -5.69
N LEU A 148 -13.54 -11.26 -6.92
CA LEU A 148 -12.47 -12.08 -7.50
C LEU A 148 -11.14 -11.36 -7.40
N LEU A 149 -10.18 -11.95 -6.68
CA LEU A 149 -8.81 -11.46 -6.57
C LEU A 149 -7.91 -12.13 -7.61
N LEU A 150 -7.01 -11.36 -8.20
CA LEU A 150 -5.92 -11.92 -8.99
C LEU A 150 -4.75 -12.27 -8.06
N ALA A 151 -4.35 -13.54 -8.09
CA ALA A 151 -3.26 -14.06 -7.30
C ALA A 151 -2.13 -14.64 -8.17
N GLU A 152 -1.06 -15.09 -7.53
CA GLU A 152 0.14 -15.60 -8.20
C GLU A 152 -0.15 -16.75 -9.17
N ASP A 153 -1.06 -17.65 -8.81
CA ASP A 153 -1.38 -18.88 -9.52
C ASP A 153 -2.80 -18.94 -10.09
N GLY A 154 -3.54 -17.82 -10.06
CA GLY A 154 -4.87 -17.75 -10.64
C GLY A 154 -5.82 -16.80 -9.93
N ILE A 155 -7.11 -17.13 -10.01
CA ILE A 155 -8.20 -16.32 -9.43
C ILE A 155 -8.65 -16.95 -8.12
N TYR A 156 -8.87 -16.10 -7.13
CA TYR A 156 -9.36 -16.45 -5.80
C TYR A 156 -10.63 -15.68 -5.49
N ILE A 157 -11.61 -16.33 -4.85
CA ILE A 157 -12.87 -15.71 -4.46
C ILE A 157 -12.78 -15.33 -3.00
N ILE A 158 -13.05 -14.06 -2.68
CA ILE A 158 -13.14 -13.58 -1.30
C ILE A 158 -14.32 -14.28 -0.61
N PHE A 159 -14.07 -14.91 0.53
CA PHE A 159 -15.11 -15.59 1.31
C PHE A 159 -15.24 -15.07 2.74
N ASN A 160 -14.22 -14.34 3.24
CA ASN A 160 -14.26 -13.75 4.57
C ASN A 160 -13.48 -12.44 4.60
N ILE A 161 -14.07 -11.43 5.27
CA ILE A 161 -13.45 -10.13 5.51
C ILE A 161 -13.67 -9.79 6.98
N GLY A 162 -12.57 -9.57 7.68
CA GLY A 162 -12.56 -9.16 9.08
C GLY A 162 -11.79 -7.86 9.29
N LYS A 163 -11.77 -7.38 10.53
CA LYS A 163 -10.93 -6.25 10.95
C LYS A 163 -10.07 -6.68 12.13
N GLU A 164 -8.85 -6.18 12.13
CA GLU A 164 -7.88 -6.44 13.18
C GLU A 164 -7.11 -5.15 13.50
N GLN A 165 -6.79 -4.94 14.77
CA GLN A 165 -5.99 -3.80 15.20
C GLN A 165 -4.55 -4.25 15.40
N LEU A 166 -3.61 -3.60 14.68
CA LEU A 166 -2.18 -3.90 14.74
C LEU A 166 -1.39 -2.67 15.18
N LYS A 167 -0.19 -2.91 15.74
CA LYS A 167 0.68 -1.87 16.33
C LYS A 167 1.67 -1.25 15.35
N GLU A 168 1.81 -1.81 14.16
CA GLU A 168 2.75 -1.33 13.15
C GLU A 168 2.19 -1.55 11.76
N LYS A 169 2.57 -0.68 10.84
CA LYS A 169 2.24 -0.79 9.42
C LYS A 169 3.46 -0.53 8.55
N TYR A 170 3.46 -1.13 7.36
CA TYR A 170 4.54 -1.02 6.37
C TYR A 170 3.98 -0.49 5.06
N SER A 171 4.57 0.57 4.54
CA SER A 171 4.28 1.12 3.23
C SER A 171 5.42 0.80 2.29
N LEU A 172 5.12 0.25 1.11
CA LEU A 172 6.11 -0.16 0.13
C LEU A 172 5.76 0.42 -1.24
N TYR A 173 6.74 1.04 -1.89
CA TYR A 173 6.63 1.59 -3.23
C TYR A 173 7.47 0.81 -4.21
N THR A 174 6.89 0.45 -5.34
CA THR A 174 7.61 -0.17 -6.46
C THR A 174 7.56 0.74 -7.68
N GLU A 175 8.51 0.53 -8.59
CA GLU A 175 8.56 1.25 -9.87
C GLU A 175 7.32 1.00 -10.74
N ASN A 176 6.74 -0.21 -10.66
CA ASN A 176 5.54 -0.56 -11.40
C ASN A 176 4.24 -0.13 -10.72
N GLY A 177 4.28 0.36 -9.48
CA GLY A 177 3.10 0.72 -8.70
C GLY A 177 2.29 -0.48 -8.19
N THR A 178 2.83 -1.69 -8.30
CA THR A 178 2.15 -2.94 -7.94
C THR A 178 3.12 -3.98 -7.40
N ILE A 179 2.61 -4.97 -6.66
CA ILE A 179 3.39 -6.05 -6.08
C ILE A 179 2.52 -7.30 -5.87
N LEU A 180 3.15 -8.48 -5.80
CA LEU A 180 2.55 -9.67 -5.21
C LEU A 180 2.83 -9.68 -3.70
N ALA A 181 1.80 -9.41 -2.91
CA ALA A 181 1.83 -9.40 -1.46
C ALA A 181 0.97 -10.55 -0.92
N SER A 182 1.56 -11.44 -0.12
CA SER A 182 0.90 -12.66 0.34
C SER A 182 0.22 -13.44 -0.80
N LYS A 183 0.90 -13.52 -1.95
CA LYS A 183 0.45 -14.13 -3.21
C LYS A 183 -0.68 -13.39 -3.93
N ILE A 184 -1.18 -12.28 -3.42
CA ILE A 184 -2.24 -11.46 -4.02
C ILE A 184 -1.62 -10.28 -4.76
N PHE A 185 -2.13 -10.00 -5.95
CA PHE A 185 -1.73 -8.84 -6.75
C PHE A 185 -2.42 -7.57 -6.24
N VAL A 186 -1.63 -6.63 -5.76
CA VAL A 186 -2.14 -5.40 -5.13
C VAL A 186 -1.37 -4.17 -5.59
N SER A 187 -1.94 -3.00 -5.35
CA SER A 187 -1.31 -1.71 -5.59
C SER A 187 -0.25 -1.41 -4.53
N THR A 188 0.79 -0.66 -4.92
CA THR A 188 1.73 0.00 -4.00
C THR A 188 1.66 1.52 -4.14
N VAL A 189 0.62 2.03 -4.77
CA VAL A 189 0.39 3.44 -5.05
C VAL A 189 -0.32 4.10 -3.89
N CYS A 190 -0.09 5.40 -3.69
CA CYS A 190 -0.77 6.18 -2.66
C CYS A 190 -2.29 6.15 -2.85
N GLU A 191 -2.99 6.16 -1.74
CA GLU A 191 -4.44 6.10 -1.65
C GLU A 191 -5.16 7.22 -2.40
N GLU A 192 -4.61 8.43 -2.36
CA GLU A 192 -5.17 9.62 -3.01
C GLU A 192 -5.30 9.47 -4.54
N ASP A 193 -4.44 8.62 -5.12
CA ASP A 193 -4.46 8.37 -6.54
C ASP A 193 -5.49 7.31 -6.94
N ILE A 194 -6.11 6.62 -5.95
CA ILE A 194 -7.04 5.52 -6.21
C ILE A 194 -8.48 6.03 -6.32
N GLU A 195 -8.93 6.25 -7.54
CA GLU A 195 -10.35 6.41 -7.83
C GLU A 195 -11.04 5.04 -7.80
N ASN A 196 -12.03 4.90 -6.93
CA ASN A 196 -12.75 3.65 -6.72
C ASN A 196 -13.48 3.19 -8.00
N GLY A 197 -13.24 1.96 -8.40
CA GLY A 197 -13.92 1.37 -9.57
C GLY A 197 -13.32 1.74 -10.92
N VAL A 198 -12.18 2.42 -10.96
CA VAL A 198 -11.47 2.75 -12.20
C VAL A 198 -10.77 1.52 -12.79
N SER A 199 -10.66 1.47 -14.11
CA SER A 199 -9.85 0.46 -14.80
C SER A 199 -8.40 0.51 -14.29
N PHE A 200 -7.90 -0.64 -13.82
CA PHE A 200 -6.54 -0.75 -13.31
C PHE A 200 -5.48 -0.33 -14.34
N ASP A 201 -5.64 -0.71 -15.60
CA ASP A 201 -4.66 -0.40 -16.64
C ASP A 201 -4.60 1.10 -16.95
N GLU A 202 -5.76 1.79 -16.91
CA GLU A 202 -5.83 3.26 -17.03
C GLU A 202 -5.20 3.97 -15.82
N PHE A 203 -5.53 3.51 -14.62
CA PHE A 203 -4.99 4.03 -13.39
C PHE A 203 -3.45 3.95 -13.36
N ILE A 204 -2.87 2.78 -13.61
CA ILE A 204 -1.42 2.58 -13.61
C ILE A 204 -0.74 3.42 -14.69
N LYS A 205 -1.35 3.58 -15.87
CA LYS A 205 -0.83 4.44 -16.92
C LYS A 205 -0.75 5.90 -16.46
N LYS A 206 -1.84 6.45 -15.91
CA LYS A 206 -1.88 7.82 -15.37
C LYS A 206 -0.85 8.02 -14.26
N TRP A 207 -0.78 7.07 -13.33
CA TRP A 207 0.15 7.12 -12.21
C TRP A 207 1.63 7.15 -12.68
N ARG A 208 2.01 6.28 -13.60
CA ARG A 208 3.38 6.25 -14.15
C ARG A 208 3.76 7.56 -14.85
N ILE A 209 2.85 8.14 -15.62
CA ILE A 209 3.06 9.44 -16.27
C ILE A 209 3.28 10.53 -15.22
N ALA A 210 2.45 10.60 -14.19
CA ALA A 210 2.53 11.59 -13.12
C ALA A 210 3.87 11.52 -12.34
N HIS A 211 4.46 10.32 -12.24
CA HIS A 211 5.71 10.08 -11.51
C HIS A 211 6.95 9.96 -12.39
N ASN A 212 6.85 10.33 -13.67
CA ASN A 212 7.95 10.26 -14.67
C ASN A 212 8.58 8.86 -14.82
N TYR A 213 7.82 7.80 -14.60
CA TYR A 213 8.24 6.44 -14.89
C TYR A 213 7.98 6.15 -16.38
N ASN A 214 8.99 6.43 -17.21
CA ASN A 214 8.94 6.14 -18.66
C ASN A 214 8.98 4.62 -18.90
N TYR A 215 8.23 4.19 -19.93
CA TYR A 215 8.19 2.82 -20.45
C TYR A 215 9.48 2.47 -21.18
#